data_7b1ae45a980e99aa7abbf465aa5dac71
#
_entry.id   7b1ae45a980e99aa7abbf465aa5dac71
#
_cell.length_a   1.000
_cell.length_b   1.000
_cell.length_c   1.000
_cell.angle_alpha   90.00
_cell.angle_beta   90.00
_cell.angle_gamma   90.00
#
_symmetry.space_group_name_H-M   'P 1'
#
loop_
_entity.id
_entity.type
_entity.pdbx_description
1 polymer ?
#
loop_
_entity_poly.entity_id
_entity_poly.type
_entity_poly.pdbx_seq_one_letter_code
_entity_poly.pdbx_strand_id
1 'polypeptide(L)'
;TNLVEVLRRELARPSWSGEHVAMGTNTDPYQRCEGRYRLMPGVIRALADAYTPFSILTKGTMITRDLAGLQAAAGRVPVAAALTVGMLDETVWREAEPGTPSPRARLGAVRALNDGGIPTGVMLAPIMPGLNDDEEQLAALVDAAVGAGAVHVTPIVLHLRPGVREVFWPWLERTHPELVERYRGLYTRSSAAKEYRTRIEAFVTARRRAAWARHGRPPPPAAWRGRPGDERPPVTADPAATGGVRDGVAPAAGEQLSLL
;
A
#
# COMPACT_ATOMS: atom_id res chain seq x y z
N THR A 1 -20.78 -12.37 5.01
CA THR A 1 -20.31 -12.19 3.63
C THR A 1 -19.63 -13.47 3.16
N ASN A 2 -19.70 -13.77 1.88
CA ASN A 2 -19.09 -14.95 1.24
C ASN A 2 -17.78 -14.61 0.52
N LEU A 3 -17.14 -13.44 0.81
CA LEU A 3 -15.96 -12.94 0.11
C LEU A 3 -14.84 -13.98 0.04
N VAL A 4 -14.48 -14.58 1.17
CA VAL A 4 -13.36 -15.53 1.24
C VAL A 4 -13.65 -16.80 0.44
N GLU A 5 -14.90 -17.24 0.44
CA GLU A 5 -15.34 -18.40 -0.37
C GLU A 5 -15.27 -18.10 -1.87
N VAL A 6 -15.76 -16.94 -2.29
CA VAL A 6 -15.64 -16.48 -3.67
C VAL A 6 -14.18 -16.37 -4.09
N LEU A 7 -13.34 -15.73 -3.26
CA LEU A 7 -11.91 -15.59 -3.53
C LEU A 7 -11.23 -16.97 -3.73
N ARG A 8 -11.49 -17.93 -2.85
CA ARG A 8 -10.92 -19.28 -2.98
C ARG A 8 -11.33 -19.94 -4.29
N ARG A 9 -12.59 -19.80 -4.69
CA ARG A 9 -13.08 -20.33 -5.96
C ARG A 9 -12.40 -19.69 -7.17
N GLU A 10 -12.20 -18.35 -7.14
CA GLU A 10 -11.49 -17.63 -8.20
C GLU A 10 -10.03 -18.04 -8.29
N LEU A 11 -9.35 -18.15 -7.16
CA LEU A 11 -7.94 -18.58 -7.08
C LEU A 11 -7.73 -20.07 -7.50
N ALA A 12 -8.78 -20.89 -7.43
CA ALA A 12 -8.74 -22.29 -7.87
C ALA A 12 -8.96 -22.49 -9.38
N ARG A 13 -9.30 -21.42 -10.11
CA ARG A 13 -9.51 -21.53 -11.57
C ARG A 13 -8.21 -21.88 -12.29
N PRO A 14 -8.25 -22.75 -13.32
CA PRO A 14 -7.08 -23.06 -14.15
C PRO A 14 -6.46 -21.85 -14.84
N SER A 15 -7.26 -20.79 -15.06
CA SER A 15 -6.80 -19.52 -15.65
C SER A 15 -6.06 -18.63 -14.66
N TRP A 16 -6.06 -18.92 -13.37
CA TRP A 16 -5.32 -18.14 -12.38
C TRP A 16 -3.82 -18.41 -12.48
N SER A 17 -3.05 -17.39 -12.88
CA SER A 17 -1.60 -17.51 -13.11
C SER A 17 -0.76 -17.35 -11.83
N GLY A 18 -1.38 -16.99 -10.70
CA GLY A 18 -0.67 -16.70 -9.43
C GLY A 18 0.09 -15.38 -9.46
N GLU A 19 -0.39 -14.40 -10.21
CA GLU A 19 0.19 -13.07 -10.26
C GLU A 19 0.10 -12.37 -8.90
N HIS A 20 1.02 -11.40 -8.67
CA HIS A 20 1.04 -10.64 -7.44
C HIS A 20 -0.25 -9.82 -7.26
N VAL A 21 -0.90 -9.96 -6.11
CA VAL A 21 -2.10 -9.22 -5.74
C VAL A 21 -1.73 -8.03 -4.85
N ALA A 22 -1.95 -6.81 -5.33
CA ALA A 22 -1.80 -5.58 -4.54
C ALA A 22 -3.15 -5.15 -3.95
N MET A 23 -3.29 -5.24 -2.63
CA MET A 23 -4.51 -4.83 -1.91
C MET A 23 -4.36 -3.43 -1.33
N GLY A 24 -5.44 -2.66 -1.29
CA GLY A 24 -5.47 -1.34 -0.66
C GLY A 24 -5.18 -0.16 -1.60
N THR A 25 -5.09 -0.40 -2.90
CA THR A 25 -4.86 0.66 -3.88
C THR A 25 -6.12 1.50 -4.17
N ASN A 26 -7.29 0.91 -3.98
CA ASN A 26 -8.57 1.58 -4.19
C ASN A 26 -9.36 1.76 -2.88
N THR A 27 -9.50 0.70 -2.09
CA THR A 27 -10.20 0.70 -0.80
C THR A 27 -9.29 0.12 0.27
N ASP A 28 -9.24 0.73 1.46
CA ASP A 28 -8.40 0.24 2.55
C ASP A 28 -8.90 -1.10 3.09
N PRO A 29 -8.11 -2.18 3.03
CA PRO A 29 -8.50 -3.50 3.53
C PRO A 29 -8.66 -3.56 5.05
N TYR A 30 -8.06 -2.63 5.80
CA TYR A 30 -8.18 -2.51 7.25
C TYR A 30 -9.02 -1.31 7.67
N GLN A 31 -10.03 -0.95 6.87
CA GLN A 31 -11.02 0.04 7.26
C GLN A 31 -11.84 -0.43 8.49
N ARG A 32 -12.57 0.48 9.12
CA ARG A 32 -13.26 0.21 10.41
C ARG A 32 -14.15 -1.04 10.41
N CYS A 33 -14.81 -1.35 9.29
CA CYS A 33 -15.66 -2.53 9.19
C CYS A 33 -14.88 -3.85 9.31
N GLU A 34 -13.56 -3.88 9.00
CA GLU A 34 -12.73 -5.05 9.18
C GLU A 34 -12.61 -5.48 10.65
N GLY A 35 -12.74 -4.55 11.61
CA GLY A 35 -12.84 -4.87 13.03
C GLY A 35 -14.02 -5.78 13.36
N ARG A 36 -15.13 -5.63 12.63
CA ARG A 36 -16.36 -6.42 12.80
C ARG A 36 -16.36 -7.69 11.95
N TYR A 37 -16.04 -7.57 10.66
CA TYR A 37 -16.22 -8.68 9.72
C TYR A 37 -15.03 -9.64 9.68
N ARG A 38 -13.83 -9.21 10.06
CA ARG A 38 -12.61 -10.01 10.17
C ARG A 38 -12.33 -10.84 8.91
N LEU A 39 -12.40 -10.20 7.75
CA LEU A 39 -12.24 -10.86 6.46
C LEU A 39 -10.78 -11.10 6.11
N MET A 40 -9.88 -10.17 6.50
CA MET A 40 -8.47 -10.20 6.13
C MET A 40 -7.74 -11.48 6.55
N PRO A 41 -7.95 -12.08 7.74
CA PRO A 41 -7.35 -13.36 8.07
C PRO A 41 -7.69 -14.47 7.07
N GLY A 42 -8.92 -14.48 6.57
CA GLY A 42 -9.38 -15.43 5.55
C GLY A 42 -8.79 -15.17 4.18
N VAL A 43 -8.68 -13.88 3.80
CA VAL A 43 -8.07 -13.44 2.53
C VAL A 43 -6.57 -13.80 2.49
N ILE A 44 -5.82 -13.45 3.55
CA ILE A 44 -4.39 -13.77 3.69
C ILE A 44 -4.16 -15.28 3.53
N ARG A 45 -4.95 -16.09 4.22
CA ARG A 45 -4.86 -17.54 4.13
C ARG A 45 -5.18 -18.05 2.73
N ALA A 46 -6.25 -17.55 2.10
CA ALA A 46 -6.65 -18.00 0.76
C ALA A 46 -5.57 -17.71 -0.29
N LEU A 47 -4.94 -16.52 -0.24
CA LEU A 47 -3.84 -16.17 -1.14
C LEU A 47 -2.60 -17.06 -0.90
N ALA A 48 -2.23 -17.28 0.36
CA ALA A 48 -1.11 -18.16 0.71
C ALA A 48 -1.34 -19.61 0.28
N ASP A 49 -2.56 -20.15 0.47
CA ASP A 49 -2.95 -21.50 0.06
C ASP A 49 -2.92 -21.68 -1.46
N ALA A 50 -3.23 -20.62 -2.20
CA ALA A 50 -3.14 -20.59 -3.67
C ALA A 50 -1.76 -20.18 -4.21
N TYR A 51 -0.72 -20.16 -3.36
CA TYR A 51 0.66 -19.75 -3.74
C TYR A 51 0.69 -18.40 -4.49
N THR A 52 -0.15 -17.46 -4.10
CA THR A 52 -0.28 -16.15 -4.72
C THR A 52 0.45 -15.10 -3.89
N PRO A 53 1.53 -14.49 -4.41
CA PRO A 53 2.22 -13.38 -3.74
C PRO A 53 1.29 -12.19 -3.54
N PHE A 54 1.44 -11.46 -2.43
CA PHE A 54 0.60 -10.28 -2.22
C PHE A 54 1.28 -9.18 -1.41
N SER A 55 0.75 -7.97 -1.57
CA SER A 55 1.10 -6.83 -0.73
C SER A 55 -0.14 -6.11 -0.24
N ILE A 56 -0.01 -5.46 0.93
CA ILE A 56 -1.10 -4.74 1.58
C ILE A 56 -0.68 -3.30 1.79
N LEU A 57 -1.46 -2.35 1.24
CA LEU A 57 -1.36 -0.93 1.53
C LEU A 57 -2.53 -0.53 2.43
N THR A 58 -2.25 0.14 3.55
CA THR A 58 -3.30 0.56 4.49
C THR A 58 -2.92 1.79 5.30
N LYS A 59 -3.91 2.51 5.83
CA LYS A 59 -3.77 3.45 6.95
C LYS A 59 -4.09 2.79 8.29
N GLY A 60 -4.68 1.58 8.27
CA GLY A 60 -5.17 0.88 9.45
C GLY A 60 -4.06 0.19 10.24
N THR A 61 -3.92 0.52 11.51
CA THR A 61 -2.99 -0.18 12.41
C THR A 61 -3.46 -1.57 12.79
N MET A 62 -4.70 -1.91 12.46
CA MET A 62 -5.30 -3.23 12.72
C MET A 62 -4.59 -4.36 11.97
N ILE A 63 -3.79 -4.06 10.93
CA ILE A 63 -2.94 -5.04 10.24
C ILE A 63 -2.02 -5.79 11.23
N THR A 64 -1.61 -5.19 12.33
CA THR A 64 -0.78 -5.84 13.35
C THR A 64 -1.51 -6.98 14.08
N ARG A 65 -2.84 -6.96 14.13
CA ARG A 65 -3.65 -8.08 14.65
C ARG A 65 -3.38 -9.38 13.87
N ASP A 66 -3.13 -9.24 12.58
CA ASP A 66 -3.00 -10.37 11.67
C ASP A 66 -1.54 -10.76 11.41
N LEU A 67 -0.58 -10.22 12.21
CA LEU A 67 0.87 -10.47 12.06
C LEU A 67 1.21 -11.96 12.00
N ALA A 68 0.65 -12.78 12.89
CA ALA A 68 0.90 -14.22 12.87
C ALA A 68 0.43 -14.89 11.55
N GLY A 69 -0.71 -14.44 11.01
CA GLY A 69 -1.20 -14.90 9.71
C GLY A 69 -0.32 -14.47 8.55
N LEU A 70 0.20 -13.23 8.59
CA LEU A 70 1.15 -12.70 7.60
C LEU A 70 2.48 -13.47 7.65
N GLN A 71 2.99 -13.78 8.84
CA GLN A 71 4.20 -14.60 9.02
C GLN A 71 4.03 -16.01 8.46
N ALA A 72 2.90 -16.66 8.75
CA ALA A 72 2.59 -17.97 8.19
C ALA A 72 2.48 -17.93 6.66
N ALA A 73 1.88 -16.87 6.09
CA ALA A 73 1.83 -16.68 4.65
C ALA A 73 3.22 -16.40 4.05
N ALA A 74 4.06 -15.60 4.72
CA ALA A 74 5.41 -15.27 4.27
C ALA A 74 6.35 -16.50 4.21
N GLY A 75 6.05 -17.55 4.96
CA GLY A 75 6.73 -18.84 4.84
C GLY A 75 6.37 -19.64 3.56
N ARG A 76 5.37 -19.18 2.80
CA ARG A 76 4.88 -19.88 1.60
C ARG A 76 4.99 -19.04 0.33
N VAL A 77 4.78 -17.73 0.44
CA VAL A 77 4.75 -16.79 -0.69
C VAL A 77 5.39 -15.45 -0.28
N PRO A 78 5.90 -14.66 -1.24
CA PRO A 78 6.30 -13.28 -0.97
C PRO A 78 5.14 -12.45 -0.41
N VAL A 79 5.34 -11.90 0.79
CA VAL A 79 4.38 -11.03 1.48
C VAL A 79 5.06 -9.71 1.81
N ALA A 80 4.36 -8.61 1.61
CA ALA A 80 4.84 -7.29 1.98
C ALA A 80 3.71 -6.39 2.45
N ALA A 81 4.07 -5.31 3.15
CA ALA A 81 3.11 -4.30 3.54
C ALA A 81 3.64 -2.88 3.31
N ALA A 82 2.73 -1.93 3.24
CA ALA A 82 3.06 -0.51 3.32
C ALA A 82 1.98 0.22 4.14
N LEU A 83 2.40 1.13 5.00
CA LEU A 83 1.47 2.03 5.66
C LEU A 83 1.60 3.44 5.08
N THR A 84 0.46 4.08 4.91
CA THR A 84 0.39 5.46 4.48
C THR A 84 0.55 6.38 5.69
N VAL A 85 1.56 7.24 5.67
CA VAL A 85 1.80 8.28 6.70
C VAL A 85 2.15 9.57 5.97
N GLY A 86 1.21 10.52 5.92
CA GLY A 86 1.39 11.78 5.17
C GLY A 86 2.10 12.88 5.96
N MET A 87 2.06 12.83 7.29
CA MET A 87 2.55 13.89 8.18
C MET A 87 2.82 13.39 9.59
N LEU A 88 3.56 14.16 10.38
CA LEU A 88 3.70 13.97 11.83
C LEU A 88 2.90 14.99 12.63
N ASP A 89 2.55 16.12 12.00
CA ASP A 89 1.72 17.16 12.62
C ASP A 89 0.31 16.61 12.90
N GLU A 90 -0.03 16.56 14.19
CA GLU A 90 -1.32 16.02 14.61
C GLU A 90 -2.49 16.97 14.33
N THR A 91 -2.24 18.27 14.20
CA THR A 91 -3.29 19.24 13.86
C THR A 91 -3.71 19.04 12.41
N VAL A 92 -2.76 19.08 11.49
CA VAL A 92 -3.02 18.82 10.06
C VAL A 92 -3.61 17.43 9.85
N TRP A 93 -3.13 16.41 10.60
CA TRP A 93 -3.69 15.06 10.54
C TRP A 93 -5.17 15.02 10.95
N ARG A 94 -5.56 15.65 12.07
CA ARG A 94 -6.96 15.63 12.53
C ARG A 94 -7.89 16.32 11.54
N GLU A 95 -7.40 17.35 10.86
CA GLU A 95 -8.16 18.09 9.86
C GLU A 95 -8.29 17.33 8.54
N ALA A 96 -7.19 16.77 8.02
CA ALA A 96 -7.14 16.18 6.70
C ALA A 96 -7.55 14.68 6.69
N GLU A 97 -7.32 13.96 7.77
CA GLU A 97 -7.57 12.51 7.86
C GLU A 97 -8.39 12.13 9.12
N PRO A 98 -9.55 12.78 9.37
CA PRO A 98 -10.33 12.53 10.58
C PRO A 98 -10.73 11.05 10.69
N GLY A 99 -10.55 10.51 11.90
CA GLY A 99 -10.96 9.14 12.21
C GLY A 99 -10.03 8.03 11.70
N THR A 100 -8.87 8.36 11.17
CA THR A 100 -7.79 7.40 10.91
C THR A 100 -6.88 7.26 12.13
N PRO A 101 -6.10 6.17 12.27
CA PRO A 101 -5.09 6.07 13.32
C PRO A 101 -4.05 7.18 13.21
N SER A 102 -3.50 7.63 14.35
CA SER A 102 -2.51 8.71 14.36
C SER A 102 -1.24 8.33 13.58
N PRO A 103 -0.51 9.31 13.02
CA PRO A 103 0.76 9.06 12.34
C PRO A 103 1.74 8.24 13.17
N ARG A 104 1.85 8.54 14.46
CA ARG A 104 2.71 7.79 15.40
C ARG A 104 2.27 6.33 15.58
N ALA A 105 0.96 6.09 15.67
CA ALA A 105 0.43 4.74 15.75
C ALA A 105 0.71 3.93 14.47
N ARG A 106 0.61 4.57 13.29
CA ARG A 106 0.95 3.93 12.01
C ARG A 106 2.44 3.59 11.93
N LEU A 107 3.35 4.49 12.37
CA LEU A 107 4.78 4.21 12.44
C LEU A 107 5.09 3.09 13.45
N GLY A 108 4.36 3.01 14.55
CA GLY A 108 4.42 1.87 15.47
C GLY A 108 4.04 0.55 14.81
N ALA A 109 3.00 0.55 13.97
CA ALA A 109 2.61 -0.63 13.19
C ALA A 109 3.67 -1.01 12.15
N VAL A 110 4.30 -0.03 11.47
CA VAL A 110 5.44 -0.28 10.55
C VAL A 110 6.57 -0.99 11.29
N ARG A 111 6.93 -0.52 12.49
CA ARG A 111 7.95 -1.14 13.34
C ARG A 111 7.56 -2.58 13.68
N ALA A 112 6.36 -2.78 14.22
CA ALA A 112 5.90 -4.10 14.65
C ALA A 112 5.90 -5.14 13.50
N LEU A 113 5.50 -4.72 12.30
CA LEU A 113 5.52 -5.60 11.11
C LEU A 113 6.95 -5.94 10.67
N ASN A 114 7.86 -4.96 10.62
CA ASN A 114 9.26 -5.19 10.28
C ASN A 114 9.97 -6.05 11.33
N ASP A 115 9.76 -5.79 12.62
CA ASP A 115 10.29 -6.60 13.71
C ASP A 115 9.74 -8.04 13.66
N GLY A 116 8.50 -8.20 13.18
CA GLY A 116 7.88 -9.49 12.90
C GLY A 116 8.32 -10.15 11.60
N GLY A 117 9.29 -9.60 10.87
CA GLY A 117 9.83 -10.19 9.64
C GLY A 117 8.97 -9.95 8.39
N ILE A 118 7.96 -9.08 8.44
CA ILE A 118 7.16 -8.68 7.27
C ILE A 118 7.76 -7.39 6.70
N PRO A 119 8.37 -7.45 5.50
CA PRO A 119 8.94 -6.26 4.86
C PRO A 119 7.88 -5.18 4.68
N THR A 120 8.02 -4.08 5.43
CA THR A 120 7.01 -3.03 5.49
C THR A 120 7.62 -1.68 5.16
N GLY A 121 7.03 -0.99 4.20
CA GLY A 121 7.41 0.35 3.79
C GLY A 121 6.47 1.44 4.30
N VAL A 122 6.83 2.69 4.01
CA VAL A 122 5.99 3.86 4.26
C VAL A 122 5.73 4.62 2.96
N MET A 123 4.46 4.90 2.68
CA MET A 123 4.07 5.85 1.66
C MET A 123 3.80 7.20 2.32
N LEU A 124 4.63 8.20 1.97
CA LEU A 124 4.40 9.58 2.41
C LEU A 124 3.27 10.16 1.55
N ALA A 125 2.02 9.92 1.97
CA ALA A 125 0.83 10.22 1.18
C ALA A 125 -0.39 10.59 2.04
N PRO A 126 -1.17 11.57 1.60
CA PRO A 126 -0.83 12.50 0.52
C PRO A 126 0.16 13.57 0.99
N ILE A 127 1.08 14.00 0.11
CA ILE A 127 1.82 15.24 0.31
C ILE A 127 0.97 16.37 -0.27
N MET A 128 0.58 17.31 0.57
CA MET A 128 -0.35 18.40 0.27
C MET A 128 0.41 19.73 0.27
N PRO A 129 0.48 20.42 -0.90
CA PRO A 129 1.22 21.68 -1.02
C PRO A 129 0.80 22.76 -0.01
N GLY A 130 1.74 23.23 0.80
CA GLY A 130 1.51 24.26 1.81
C GLY A 130 0.99 23.77 3.16
N LEU A 131 0.69 22.46 3.28
CA LEU A 131 0.16 21.88 4.52
C LEU A 131 1.17 20.94 5.20
N ASN A 132 1.81 20.07 4.43
CA ASN A 132 2.77 19.08 4.95
C ASN A 132 3.96 18.87 4.00
N ASP A 133 4.23 19.83 3.11
CA ASP A 133 5.31 19.77 2.12
C ASP A 133 6.56 20.58 2.51
N ASP A 134 6.58 21.12 3.71
CA ASP A 134 7.75 21.78 4.28
C ASP A 134 8.92 20.79 4.40
N GLU A 135 10.13 21.25 4.06
CA GLU A 135 11.32 20.37 4.00
C GLU A 135 11.73 19.82 5.36
N GLU A 136 11.55 20.59 6.44
CA GLU A 136 11.85 20.13 7.80
C GLU A 136 10.85 19.05 8.24
N GLN A 137 9.56 19.27 8.00
CA GLN A 137 8.51 18.30 8.28
C GLN A 137 8.69 17.01 7.48
N LEU A 138 8.97 17.12 6.18
CA LEU A 138 9.24 15.97 5.32
C LEU A 138 10.50 15.22 5.76
N ALA A 139 11.56 15.94 6.16
CA ALA A 139 12.78 15.34 6.65
C ALA A 139 12.53 14.56 7.96
N ALA A 140 11.81 15.16 8.89
CA ALA A 140 11.43 14.50 10.15
C ALA A 140 10.58 13.25 9.91
N LEU A 141 9.62 13.32 8.98
CA LEU A 141 8.78 12.18 8.62
C LEU A 141 9.58 11.04 7.97
N VAL A 142 10.51 11.37 7.07
CA VAL A 142 11.41 10.36 6.46
C VAL A 142 12.28 9.70 7.52
N ASP A 143 12.86 10.48 8.45
CA ASP A 143 13.68 9.96 9.53
C ASP A 143 12.87 9.06 10.47
N ALA A 144 11.65 9.45 10.80
CA ALA A 144 10.75 8.64 11.63
C ALA A 144 10.36 7.32 10.92
N ALA A 145 10.08 7.36 9.62
CA ALA A 145 9.77 6.17 8.82
C ALA A 145 10.97 5.20 8.76
N VAL A 146 12.17 5.71 8.47
CA VAL A 146 13.40 4.90 8.46
C VAL A 146 13.70 4.36 9.85
N GLY A 147 13.56 5.18 10.91
CA GLY A 147 13.72 4.78 12.30
C GLY A 147 12.71 3.71 12.74
N ALA A 148 11.52 3.66 12.14
CA ALA A 148 10.54 2.60 12.33
C ALA A 148 10.87 1.30 11.56
N GLY A 149 11.95 1.29 10.79
CA GLY A 149 12.38 0.12 10.05
C GLY A 149 11.86 0.03 8.62
N ALA A 150 11.24 1.09 8.10
CA ALA A 150 10.68 1.07 6.76
C ALA A 150 11.70 0.60 5.71
N VAL A 151 11.35 -0.45 4.95
CA VAL A 151 12.17 -1.01 3.88
C VAL A 151 12.15 -0.14 2.63
N HIS A 152 11.13 0.69 2.45
CA HIS A 152 11.09 1.74 1.44
C HIS A 152 10.30 2.95 1.97
N VAL A 153 10.60 4.13 1.43
CA VAL A 153 9.88 5.38 1.71
C VAL A 153 9.60 6.05 0.38
N THR A 154 8.33 6.18 0.03
CA THR A 154 7.89 6.65 -1.29
C THR A 154 6.98 7.86 -1.15
N PRO A 155 7.34 9.04 -1.71
CA PRO A 155 6.48 10.22 -1.69
C PRO A 155 5.38 10.10 -2.73
N ILE A 156 4.16 10.49 -2.35
CA ILE A 156 3.03 10.62 -3.26
C ILE A 156 2.36 11.96 -3.00
N VAL A 157 2.55 12.88 -3.96
CA VAL A 157 1.86 14.17 -3.95
C VAL A 157 0.36 13.93 -4.18
N LEU A 158 -0.47 14.69 -3.48
CA LEU A 158 -1.92 14.63 -3.59
C LEU A 158 -2.38 14.54 -5.05
N HIS A 159 -3.27 13.61 -5.33
CA HIS A 159 -3.86 13.41 -6.64
C HIS A 159 -5.36 13.72 -6.58
N LEU A 160 -5.76 14.82 -7.22
CA LEU A 160 -7.14 15.31 -7.26
C LEU A 160 -7.91 14.66 -8.42
N ARG A 161 -8.07 13.33 -8.36
CA ARG A 161 -8.93 12.59 -9.30
C ARG A 161 -10.41 12.91 -9.06
N PRO A 162 -11.30 12.65 -10.03
CA PRO A 162 -12.75 12.71 -9.80
C PRO A 162 -13.15 11.97 -8.52
N GLY A 163 -14.09 12.49 -7.77
CA GLY A 163 -14.49 12.02 -6.44
C GLY A 163 -13.64 12.59 -5.29
N VAL A 164 -12.33 12.72 -5.47
CA VAL A 164 -11.45 13.37 -4.47
C VAL A 164 -11.53 14.89 -4.58
N ARG A 165 -11.52 15.40 -5.81
CA ARG A 165 -11.57 16.82 -6.10
C ARG A 165 -12.80 17.50 -5.49
N GLU A 166 -13.95 16.89 -5.61
CA GLU A 166 -15.25 17.38 -5.15
C GLU A 166 -15.34 17.47 -3.62
N VAL A 167 -14.57 16.68 -2.90
CA VAL A 167 -14.47 16.72 -1.44
C VAL A 167 -13.36 17.66 -0.98
N PHE A 168 -12.23 17.65 -1.68
CA PHE A 168 -11.03 18.38 -1.29
C PHE A 168 -11.19 19.91 -1.45
N TRP A 169 -11.74 20.39 -2.58
CA TRP A 169 -11.87 21.82 -2.84
C TRP A 169 -12.73 22.54 -1.81
N PRO A 170 -13.97 22.10 -1.49
CA PRO A 170 -14.78 22.73 -0.47
C PRO A 170 -14.14 22.70 0.93
N TRP A 171 -13.37 21.63 1.21
CA TRP A 171 -12.60 21.56 2.44
C TRP A 171 -11.48 22.58 2.46
N LEU A 172 -10.68 22.69 1.40
CA LEU A 172 -9.59 23.67 1.29
C LEU A 172 -10.08 25.10 1.39
N GLU A 173 -11.14 25.44 0.66
CA GLU A 173 -11.74 26.78 0.66
C GLU A 173 -12.26 27.19 2.05
N ARG A 174 -12.72 26.25 2.84
CA ARG A 174 -13.23 26.51 4.19
C ARG A 174 -12.13 26.55 5.24
N THR A 175 -11.12 25.70 5.15
CA THR A 175 -10.11 25.54 6.21
C THR A 175 -8.80 26.27 5.93
N HIS A 176 -8.43 26.41 4.65
CA HIS A 176 -7.17 27.00 4.19
C HIS A 176 -7.37 27.90 2.96
N PRO A 177 -8.22 28.94 3.06
CA PRO A 177 -8.52 29.83 1.93
C PRO A 177 -7.28 30.47 1.32
N GLU A 178 -6.24 30.70 2.12
CA GLU A 178 -4.96 31.28 1.70
C GLU A 178 -4.19 30.38 0.71
N LEU A 179 -4.48 29.07 0.67
CA LEU A 179 -3.82 28.11 -0.22
C LEU A 179 -4.57 27.91 -1.54
N VAL A 180 -5.78 28.39 -1.68
CA VAL A 180 -6.64 28.15 -2.85
C VAL A 180 -5.95 28.53 -4.15
N GLU A 181 -5.38 29.75 -4.23
CA GLU A 181 -4.69 30.21 -5.44
C GLU A 181 -3.43 29.38 -5.75
N ARG A 182 -2.69 28.96 -4.71
CA ARG A 182 -1.55 28.05 -4.87
C ARG A 182 -1.99 26.73 -5.50
N TYR A 183 -3.10 26.15 -5.03
CA TYR A 183 -3.63 24.91 -5.58
C TYR A 183 -4.16 25.06 -7.00
N ARG A 184 -4.84 26.18 -7.32
CA ARG A 184 -5.28 26.47 -8.69
C ARG A 184 -4.11 26.53 -9.67
N GLY A 185 -3.00 27.14 -9.27
CA GLY A 185 -1.78 27.21 -10.08
C GLY A 185 -1.08 25.86 -10.23
N LEU A 186 -1.10 25.01 -9.19
CA LEU A 186 -0.41 23.72 -9.21
C LEU A 186 -1.24 22.60 -9.86
N TYR A 187 -2.57 22.65 -9.81
CA TYR A 187 -3.48 21.58 -10.24
C TYR A 187 -4.36 22.00 -11.43
N THR A 188 -3.75 22.19 -12.58
CA THR A 188 -4.50 22.40 -13.83
C THR A 188 -5.23 21.13 -14.29
N ARG A 189 -4.76 19.96 -13.83
CA ARG A 189 -5.37 18.63 -14.01
C ARG A 189 -5.47 17.92 -12.66
N SER A 190 -5.60 16.61 -12.67
CA SER A 190 -5.70 15.81 -11.44
C SER A 190 -4.37 15.67 -10.67
N SER A 191 -3.23 15.79 -11.36
CA SER A 191 -1.91 15.77 -10.74
C SER A 191 -1.35 17.18 -10.58
N ALA A 192 -0.60 17.42 -9.53
CA ALA A 192 0.20 18.64 -9.40
C ALA A 192 1.22 18.77 -10.52
N ALA A 193 1.67 20.00 -10.79
CA ALA A 193 2.69 20.31 -11.79
C ALA A 193 3.90 19.37 -11.68
N LYS A 194 4.45 18.96 -12.81
CA LYS A 194 5.55 17.98 -12.87
C LYS A 194 6.77 18.44 -12.09
N GLU A 195 7.13 19.71 -12.23
CA GLU A 195 8.29 20.34 -11.59
C GLU A 195 8.17 20.24 -10.05
N TYR A 196 6.97 20.51 -9.52
CA TYR A 196 6.71 20.38 -8.10
C TYR A 196 6.87 18.92 -7.63
N ARG A 197 6.28 17.96 -8.34
CA ARG A 197 6.40 16.53 -7.99
C ARG A 197 7.85 16.04 -8.04
N THR A 198 8.61 16.46 -9.07
CA THR A 198 10.04 16.10 -9.22
C THR A 198 10.86 16.66 -8.08
N ARG A 199 10.62 17.90 -7.64
CA ARG A 199 11.29 18.52 -6.49
C ARG A 199 11.06 17.73 -5.20
N ILE A 200 9.81 17.37 -4.91
CA ILE A 200 9.46 16.57 -3.72
C ILE A 200 10.13 15.19 -3.78
N GLU A 201 10.09 14.52 -4.93
CA GLU A 201 10.69 13.21 -5.11
C GLU A 201 12.22 13.25 -4.93
N ALA A 202 12.88 14.25 -5.49
CA ALA A 202 14.34 14.45 -5.35
C ALA A 202 14.72 14.68 -3.89
N PHE A 203 13.98 15.58 -3.18
CA PHE A 203 14.19 15.86 -1.76
C PHE A 203 14.06 14.60 -0.90
N VAL A 204 12.93 13.89 -1.01
CA VAL A 204 12.68 12.67 -0.24
C VAL A 204 13.72 11.59 -0.57
N THR A 205 14.13 11.48 -1.83
CA THR A 205 15.15 10.51 -2.25
C THR A 205 16.51 10.79 -1.62
N ALA A 206 16.94 12.04 -1.60
CA ALA A 206 18.18 12.44 -0.93
C ALA A 206 18.10 12.19 0.59
N ARG A 207 16.99 12.60 1.20
CA ARG A 207 16.79 12.48 2.66
C ARG A 207 16.74 11.03 3.12
N ARG A 208 16.01 10.15 2.43
CA ARG A 208 15.95 8.73 2.80
C ARG A 208 17.30 8.03 2.70
N ARG A 209 18.15 8.38 1.71
CA ARG A 209 19.53 7.85 1.61
C ARG A 209 20.35 8.25 2.84
N ALA A 210 20.31 9.53 3.22
CA ALA A 210 20.98 10.02 4.42
C ALA A 210 20.44 9.38 5.70
N ALA A 211 19.12 9.18 5.81
CA ALA A 211 18.49 8.52 6.95
C ALA A 211 18.93 7.05 7.08
N TRP A 212 18.92 6.27 5.98
CA TRP A 212 19.40 4.89 6.02
C TRP A 212 20.87 4.78 6.41
N ALA A 213 21.72 5.68 5.91
CA ALA A 213 23.14 5.73 6.30
C ALA A 213 23.31 5.97 7.82
N ARG A 214 22.55 6.91 8.40
CA ARG A 214 22.58 7.18 9.85
C ARG A 214 22.11 5.99 10.69
N HIS A 215 21.14 5.22 10.20
CA HIS A 215 20.62 4.04 10.90
C HIS A 215 21.42 2.77 10.63
N GLY A 216 22.54 2.84 9.88
CA GLY A 216 23.36 1.67 9.54
C GLY A 216 22.61 0.63 8.70
N ARG A 217 21.56 1.02 8.00
CA ARG A 217 20.74 0.14 7.16
C ARG A 217 21.09 0.38 5.69
N PRO A 218 21.46 -0.67 4.94
CA PRO A 218 21.59 -0.53 3.49
C PRO A 218 20.22 -0.22 2.88
N PRO A 219 20.14 0.55 1.79
CA PRO A 219 18.90 0.67 1.04
C PRO A 219 18.43 -0.73 0.63
N PRO A 220 17.12 -1.00 0.67
CA PRO A 220 16.59 -2.30 0.28
C PRO A 220 17.03 -2.64 -1.15
N PRO A 221 17.33 -3.91 -1.45
CA PRO A 221 17.71 -4.33 -2.79
C PRO A 221 16.61 -3.96 -3.78
N ALA A 222 16.98 -3.59 -5.00
CA ALA A 222 16.07 -3.17 -6.07
C ALA A 222 15.01 -4.26 -6.44
N ALA A 223 15.25 -5.51 -6.05
CA ALA A 223 14.39 -6.67 -6.26
C ALA A 223 13.04 -6.63 -5.54
N TRP A 224 12.81 -5.68 -4.60
CA TRP A 224 11.52 -5.56 -3.92
C TRP A 224 10.40 -4.94 -4.78
N ARG A 225 10.69 -4.49 -5.96
CA ARG A 225 9.67 -4.24 -6.98
C ARG A 225 9.29 -5.62 -7.51
N GLY A 226 8.17 -6.18 -7.03
CA GLY A 226 7.68 -7.48 -7.44
C GLY A 226 7.92 -7.70 -8.94
N ARG A 227 8.86 -8.56 -9.27
CA ARG A 227 9.05 -8.97 -10.65
C ARG A 227 7.98 -10.01 -10.95
N PRO A 228 7.22 -9.86 -12.02
CA PRO A 228 6.51 -11.00 -12.59
C PRO A 228 7.58 -12.02 -12.98
N GLY A 229 7.58 -13.20 -12.37
CA GLY A 229 8.41 -14.31 -12.84
C GLY A 229 9.36 -14.99 -11.87
N ASP A 230 9.36 -14.69 -10.56
CA ASP A 230 10.11 -15.52 -9.61
C ASP A 230 9.40 -16.88 -9.47
N GLU A 231 10.14 -17.91 -9.84
CA GLU A 231 9.72 -19.28 -10.13
C GLU A 231 8.83 -19.87 -9.03
N ARG A 232 7.64 -20.32 -9.42
CA ARG A 232 6.86 -21.28 -8.62
C ARG A 232 7.70 -22.53 -8.41
N PRO A 233 7.79 -23.07 -7.18
CA PRO A 233 8.16 -24.46 -7.05
C PRO A 233 7.16 -25.30 -7.86
N PRO A 234 7.62 -26.35 -8.57
CA PRO A 234 6.72 -27.17 -9.37
C PRO A 234 5.61 -27.71 -8.47
N VAL A 235 4.36 -27.45 -8.86
CA VAL A 235 3.20 -28.08 -8.21
C VAL A 235 3.38 -29.58 -8.40
N THR A 236 3.71 -30.30 -7.34
CA THR A 236 3.66 -31.77 -7.34
C THR A 236 2.20 -32.11 -7.56
N ALA A 237 1.89 -32.56 -8.77
CA ALA A 237 0.56 -33.00 -9.13
C ALA A 237 0.16 -34.17 -8.19
N ASP A 238 -0.99 -34.01 -7.55
CA ASP A 238 -1.66 -35.10 -6.86
C ASP A 238 -1.99 -36.17 -7.90
N PRO A 239 -1.52 -37.44 -7.75
CA PRO A 239 -1.69 -38.45 -8.77
C PRO A 239 -3.13 -38.98 -8.94
N ALA A 240 -4.13 -38.35 -8.32
CA ALA A 240 -5.52 -38.82 -8.34
C ALA A 240 -6.47 -38.10 -9.33
N ALA A 241 -5.99 -37.21 -10.19
CA ALA A 241 -6.86 -36.51 -11.15
C ALA A 241 -6.49 -36.77 -12.62
N THR A 242 -6.59 -38.03 -13.05
CA THR A 242 -6.63 -38.37 -14.49
C THR A 242 -8.07 -38.64 -14.90
N GLY A 243 -8.64 -37.74 -15.70
CA GLY A 243 -9.97 -37.94 -16.31
C GLY A 243 -10.42 -36.79 -17.21
N GLY A 244 -10.20 -36.90 -18.53
CA GLY A 244 -11.07 -36.31 -19.53
C GLY A 244 -10.59 -35.06 -20.26
N VAL A 245 -9.88 -35.29 -21.35
CA VAL A 245 -9.67 -34.35 -22.48
C VAL A 245 -10.99 -33.92 -23.10
N ARG A 246 -11.16 -32.59 -23.37
CA ARG A 246 -11.83 -32.10 -24.59
C ARG A 246 -11.34 -30.70 -24.96
N ASP A 247 -11.00 -30.59 -26.22
CA ASP A 247 -10.57 -29.40 -26.97
C ASP A 247 -11.59 -28.26 -26.97
N GLY A 248 -11.12 -27.03 -27.05
CA GLY A 248 -11.96 -25.95 -27.54
C GLY A 248 -11.57 -24.55 -27.10
N VAL A 249 -10.86 -23.83 -28.00
CA VAL A 249 -10.92 -22.39 -28.23
C VAL A 249 -10.41 -21.45 -27.12
N ALA A 250 -9.28 -20.81 -27.39
CA ALA A 250 -8.77 -19.64 -26.65
C ALA A 250 -9.65 -18.41 -26.86
N PRO A 251 -10.00 -17.67 -25.81
CA PRO A 251 -10.42 -16.29 -25.96
C PRO A 251 -9.26 -15.31 -25.67
N ALA A 252 -9.39 -14.18 -26.35
CA ALA A 252 -8.44 -13.09 -26.47
C ALA A 252 -8.04 -12.46 -25.12
N ALA A 253 -6.84 -11.86 -25.15
CA ALA A 253 -6.26 -11.07 -24.10
C ALA A 253 -7.15 -9.88 -23.67
N GLY A 254 -7.15 -9.61 -22.35
CA GLY A 254 -7.39 -8.30 -21.80
C GLY A 254 -8.75 -8.04 -21.18
N GLU A 255 -8.93 -8.52 -19.95
CA GLU A 255 -9.78 -7.82 -18.99
C GLU A 255 -9.17 -7.96 -17.60
N GLN A 256 -8.66 -6.83 -17.11
CA GLN A 256 -8.14 -6.66 -15.75
C GLN A 256 -9.33 -6.68 -14.80
N LEU A 257 -9.47 -7.74 -14.01
CA LEU A 257 -10.48 -7.84 -12.96
C LEU A 257 -10.20 -6.80 -11.87
N SER A 258 -11.00 -5.73 -11.88
CA SER A 258 -11.14 -4.79 -10.77
C SER A 258 -11.97 -5.47 -9.69
N LEU A 259 -11.34 -5.89 -8.60
CA LEU A 259 -12.03 -6.33 -7.40
C LEU A 259 -12.41 -5.09 -6.58
N LEU A 260 -13.67 -4.71 -6.62
CA LEU A 260 -14.34 -3.73 -5.74
C LEU A 260 -14.42 -4.24 -4.30
#